data_6b286c6eb14677f48797a3e797841855
#
_entry.id   6b286c6eb14677f48797a3e797841855
#
_cell.length_a   1.000
_cell.length_b   1.000
_cell.length_c   1.000
_cell.angle_alpha   90.00
_cell.angle_beta   90.00
_cell.angle_gamma   90.00
#
_symmetry.space_group_name_H-M   'P 1'
#
loop_
_entity.id
_entity.type
_entity.pdbx_description
1 polymer ?
#
loop_
_entity_poly.entity_id
_entity_poly.type
_entity_poly.pdbx_seq_one_letter_code
_entity_poly.pdbx_strand_id
1 'polypeptide(L)'
;WADTLASVLVAILVLRSGYSVVVKASHVLMQGTPEKFDLAEIKGTILQGQRVQGVHDLHIWSLTSKRYILSCHIVVSEEMSMQEVQILLHDLENVIQNLGIEHVTIQAETSLNNHDDIHHCIIENIPKDSEH
;
A
#
# COMPACT_ATOMS: atom_id res chain seq x y z
N TRP A 1 21.75 -38.47 -27.73
CA TRP A 1 22.04 -37.02 -27.55
C TRP A 1 20.76 -36.17 -27.49
N ALA A 2 19.72 -36.55 -28.27
CA ALA A 2 18.44 -35.85 -28.27
C ALA A 2 17.75 -35.93 -26.88
N ASP A 3 17.82 -37.05 -26.21
CA ASP A 3 17.25 -37.27 -24.89
C ASP A 3 17.93 -36.37 -23.82
N THR A 4 19.27 -36.33 -23.88
CA THR A 4 20.04 -35.46 -22.94
C THR A 4 19.74 -33.99 -23.16
N LEU A 5 19.62 -33.54 -24.41
CA LEU A 5 19.25 -32.16 -24.75
C LEU A 5 17.82 -31.83 -24.29
N ALA A 6 16.88 -32.76 -24.49
CA ALA A 6 15.51 -32.61 -24.03
C ALA A 6 15.44 -32.51 -22.51
N SER A 7 16.18 -33.36 -21.78
CA SER A 7 16.23 -33.33 -20.31
C SER A 7 16.80 -32.02 -19.78
N VAL A 8 17.86 -31.49 -20.39
CA VAL A 8 18.44 -30.19 -20.00
C VAL A 8 17.46 -29.05 -20.27
N LEU A 9 16.77 -29.06 -21.42
CA LEU A 9 15.75 -28.05 -21.74
C LEU A 9 14.62 -28.05 -20.71
N VAL A 10 14.09 -29.23 -20.39
CA VAL A 10 13.03 -29.38 -19.37
C VAL A 10 13.52 -28.88 -18.01
N ALA A 11 14.73 -29.23 -17.59
CA ALA A 11 15.32 -28.77 -16.34
C ALA A 11 15.40 -27.24 -16.29
N ILE A 12 15.82 -26.57 -17.33
CA ILE A 12 15.88 -25.11 -17.44
C ILE A 12 14.47 -24.49 -17.31
N LEU A 13 13.49 -25.06 -18.01
CA LEU A 13 12.10 -24.57 -17.95
C LEU A 13 11.51 -24.71 -16.54
N VAL A 14 11.76 -25.83 -15.88
CA VAL A 14 11.29 -26.08 -14.49
C VAL A 14 11.96 -25.10 -13.52
N LEU A 15 13.29 -24.93 -13.63
CA LEU A 15 14.02 -23.98 -12.77
C LEU A 15 13.52 -22.54 -12.96
N ARG A 16 13.31 -22.12 -14.22
CA ARG A 16 12.78 -20.78 -14.51
C ARG A 16 11.38 -20.59 -13.94
N SER A 17 10.52 -21.59 -14.09
CA SER A 17 9.16 -21.56 -13.54
C SER A 17 9.18 -21.50 -12.01
N GLY A 18 9.97 -22.36 -11.37
CA GLY A 18 10.14 -22.38 -9.92
C GLY A 18 10.68 -21.08 -9.37
N TYR A 19 11.69 -20.49 -10.00
CA TYR A 19 12.24 -19.19 -9.61
C TYR A 19 11.16 -18.09 -9.62
N SER A 20 10.36 -18.02 -10.68
CA SER A 20 9.25 -17.03 -10.76
C SER A 20 8.24 -17.17 -9.63
N VAL A 21 7.90 -18.41 -9.24
CA VAL A 21 6.98 -18.68 -8.13
C VAL A 21 7.59 -18.24 -6.80
N VAL A 22 8.86 -18.57 -6.57
CA VAL A 22 9.57 -18.21 -5.33
C VAL A 22 9.63 -16.69 -5.17
N VAL A 23 9.99 -15.94 -6.23
CA VAL A 23 10.07 -14.47 -6.18
C VAL A 23 8.71 -13.87 -5.85
N LYS A 24 7.63 -14.32 -6.51
CA LYS A 24 6.28 -13.82 -6.23
C LYS A 24 5.81 -14.15 -4.81
N ALA A 25 6.08 -15.37 -4.36
CA ALA A 25 5.73 -15.78 -3.01
C ALA A 25 6.51 -14.98 -1.95
N SER A 26 7.81 -14.75 -2.18
CA SER A 26 8.63 -13.93 -1.30
C SER A 26 8.13 -12.49 -1.22
N HIS A 27 7.70 -11.88 -2.34
CA HIS A 27 7.14 -10.53 -2.35
C HIS A 27 5.87 -10.43 -1.48
N VAL A 28 4.99 -11.42 -1.57
CA VAL A 28 3.77 -11.48 -0.73
C VAL A 28 4.14 -11.67 0.75
N LEU A 29 5.06 -12.60 1.05
CA LEU A 29 5.49 -12.88 2.43
C LEU A 29 6.21 -11.70 3.08
N MET A 30 6.94 -10.90 2.30
CA MET A 30 7.60 -9.68 2.79
C MET A 30 6.67 -8.47 2.83
N GLN A 31 5.37 -8.65 2.59
CA GLN A 31 4.37 -7.58 2.59
C GLN A 31 4.73 -6.43 1.63
N GLY A 32 5.34 -6.77 0.50
CA GLY A 32 5.70 -5.77 -0.52
C GLY A 32 4.47 -5.06 -1.08
N THR A 33 4.62 -3.77 -1.35
CA THR A 33 3.56 -2.97 -1.98
C THR A 33 3.25 -3.53 -3.37
N PRO A 34 1.99 -3.87 -3.67
CA PRO A 34 1.61 -4.40 -4.98
C PRO A 34 1.82 -3.34 -6.07
N GLU A 35 2.42 -3.71 -7.20
CA GLU A 35 2.65 -2.82 -8.36
C GLU A 35 1.36 -2.19 -8.93
N LYS A 36 0.21 -2.80 -8.63
CA LYS A 36 -1.10 -2.35 -9.09
C LYS A 36 -1.52 -0.99 -8.49
N PHE A 37 -1.03 -0.64 -7.31
CA PHE A 37 -1.47 0.55 -6.58
C PHE A 37 -0.38 1.60 -6.53
N ASP A 38 -0.75 2.83 -6.90
CA ASP A 38 0.09 4.01 -6.69
C ASP A 38 -0.25 4.63 -5.32
N LEU A 39 0.72 4.60 -4.42
CA LEU A 39 0.56 5.17 -3.08
C LEU A 39 0.26 6.67 -3.11
N ALA A 40 0.81 7.39 -4.10
CA ALA A 40 0.58 8.83 -4.24
C ALA A 40 -0.88 9.12 -4.66
N GLU A 41 -1.44 8.31 -5.56
CA GLU A 41 -2.84 8.42 -5.98
C GLU A 41 -3.79 8.12 -4.81
N ILE A 42 -3.53 7.04 -4.07
CA ILE A 42 -4.36 6.67 -2.92
C ILE A 42 -4.28 7.72 -1.82
N LYS A 43 -3.07 8.22 -1.51
CA LYS A 43 -2.88 9.32 -0.57
C LYS A 43 -3.66 10.56 -1.01
N GLY A 44 -3.59 10.92 -2.30
CA GLY A 44 -4.36 12.02 -2.87
C GLY A 44 -5.87 11.84 -2.71
N THR A 45 -6.36 10.62 -2.90
CA THR A 45 -7.78 10.28 -2.73
C THR A 45 -8.22 10.44 -1.27
N ILE A 46 -7.42 9.97 -0.30
CA ILE A 46 -7.73 10.10 1.13
C ILE A 46 -7.74 11.58 1.56
N LEU A 47 -6.79 12.39 1.04
CA LEU A 47 -6.71 13.84 1.32
C LEU A 47 -7.89 14.64 0.77
N GLN A 48 -8.65 14.10 -0.20
CA GLN A 48 -9.89 14.72 -0.68
C GLN A 48 -11.06 14.54 0.29
N GLY A 49 -10.92 13.67 1.30
CA GLY A 49 -11.91 13.51 2.37
C GLY A 49 -12.15 14.82 3.09
N GLN A 50 -13.42 15.14 3.36
CA GLN A 50 -13.78 16.36 4.07
C GLN A 50 -13.12 16.38 5.47
N ARG A 51 -12.39 17.46 5.78
CA ARG A 51 -11.71 17.69 7.08
C ARG A 51 -10.51 16.77 7.35
N VAL A 52 -9.99 16.03 6.37
CA VAL A 52 -8.69 15.36 6.46
C VAL A 52 -7.60 16.40 6.25
N GLN A 53 -6.77 16.61 7.27
CA GLN A 53 -5.67 17.59 7.25
C GLN A 53 -4.34 16.98 6.82
N GLY A 54 -4.17 15.67 7.02
CA GLY A 54 -2.96 14.95 6.67
C GLY A 54 -3.15 13.45 6.61
N VAL A 55 -2.25 12.78 5.91
CA VAL A 55 -2.17 11.31 5.82
C VAL A 55 -0.72 10.90 5.97
N HIS A 56 -0.45 10.00 6.89
CA HIS A 56 0.87 9.42 7.12
C HIS A 56 0.76 7.94 7.44
N ASP A 57 1.91 7.26 7.50
CA ASP A 57 2.00 5.82 7.77
C ASP A 57 1.10 4.97 6.86
N LEU A 58 1.07 5.34 5.56
CA LEU A 58 0.27 4.67 4.55
C LEU A 58 0.99 3.42 4.04
N HIS A 59 0.45 2.27 4.36
CA HIS A 59 0.95 0.97 3.92
C HIS A 59 -0.12 0.20 3.17
N ILE A 60 0.30 -0.45 2.08
CA ILE A 60 -0.55 -1.35 1.29
C ILE A 60 0.23 -2.61 1.01
N TRP A 61 -0.34 -3.77 1.30
CA TRP A 61 0.28 -5.06 1.01
C TRP A 61 -0.72 -6.10 0.54
N SER A 62 -0.19 -7.17 -0.06
CA SER A 62 -0.98 -8.31 -0.50
C SER A 62 -1.10 -9.33 0.61
N LEU A 63 -2.32 -9.70 0.99
CA LEU A 63 -2.56 -10.87 1.84
C LEU A 63 -2.54 -12.16 1.04
N THR A 64 -3.08 -12.11 -0.17
CA THR A 64 -3.07 -13.18 -1.16
C THR A 64 -2.89 -12.57 -2.55
N SER A 65 -2.81 -13.41 -3.59
CA SER A 65 -2.69 -12.94 -4.99
C SER A 65 -3.82 -11.99 -5.45
N LYS A 66 -4.93 -11.89 -4.71
CA LYS A 66 -6.11 -11.09 -5.09
C LYS A 66 -6.66 -10.21 -3.97
N ARG A 67 -6.16 -10.38 -2.75
CA ARG A 67 -6.66 -9.65 -1.58
C ARG A 67 -5.61 -8.68 -1.07
N TYR A 68 -6.01 -7.43 -0.94
CA TYR A 68 -5.15 -6.32 -0.53
C TYR A 68 -5.65 -5.70 0.76
N ILE A 69 -4.70 -5.28 1.57
CA ILE A 69 -4.96 -4.63 2.86
C ILE A 69 -4.28 -3.26 2.82
N LEU A 70 -4.95 -2.27 3.41
CA LEU A 70 -4.41 -0.94 3.62
C LEU A 70 -4.47 -0.59 5.10
N SER A 71 -3.41 0.01 5.61
CA SER A 71 -3.43 0.73 6.86
C SER A 71 -2.88 2.14 6.67
N CYS A 72 -3.46 3.12 7.36
CA CYS A 72 -2.96 4.48 7.37
C CYS A 72 -3.43 5.23 8.61
N HIS A 73 -2.72 6.33 8.90
CA HIS A 73 -3.14 7.32 9.88
C HIS A 73 -3.60 8.58 9.15
N ILE A 74 -4.71 9.16 9.60
CA ILE A 74 -5.23 10.43 9.11
C ILE A 74 -5.26 11.45 10.25
N VAL A 75 -4.85 12.67 9.94
CA VAL A 75 -4.97 13.80 10.86
C VAL A 75 -6.29 14.51 10.59
N VAL A 76 -7.12 14.65 11.60
CA VAL A 76 -8.42 15.32 11.55
C VAL A 76 -8.45 16.54 12.45
N SER A 77 -9.42 17.45 12.23
CA SER A 77 -9.60 18.61 13.09
C SER A 77 -10.03 18.20 14.50
N GLU A 78 -9.46 18.88 15.51
CA GLU A 78 -9.81 18.68 16.93
C GLU A 78 -11.27 19.04 17.26
N GLU A 79 -11.89 19.85 16.41
CA GLU A 79 -13.29 20.27 16.58
C GLU A 79 -14.30 19.19 16.16
N MET A 80 -13.83 18.09 15.54
CA MET A 80 -14.72 17.02 15.10
C MET A 80 -15.21 16.19 16.29
N SER A 81 -16.51 16.00 16.33
CA SER A 81 -17.10 15.03 17.26
C SER A 81 -16.74 13.59 16.83
N MET A 82 -16.75 12.66 17.80
CA MET A 82 -16.51 11.24 17.50
C MET A 82 -17.49 10.70 16.44
N GLN A 83 -18.71 11.19 16.43
CA GLN A 83 -19.71 10.78 15.43
C GLN A 83 -19.34 11.24 14.02
N GLU A 84 -18.85 12.46 13.85
CA GLU A 84 -18.38 12.98 12.56
C GLU A 84 -17.14 12.21 12.07
N VAL A 85 -16.21 11.89 12.99
CA VAL A 85 -15.04 11.05 12.67
C VAL A 85 -15.48 9.66 12.18
N GLN A 86 -16.45 9.01 12.83
CA GLN A 86 -16.95 7.71 12.40
C GLN A 86 -17.58 7.74 11.00
N ILE A 87 -18.34 8.80 10.70
CA ILE A 87 -18.92 8.98 9.35
C ILE A 87 -17.80 9.15 8.32
N LEU A 88 -16.82 10.00 8.61
CA LEU A 88 -15.67 10.22 7.73
C LEU A 88 -14.90 8.92 7.47
N LEU A 89 -14.61 8.14 8.52
CA LEU A 89 -13.91 6.85 8.39
C LEU A 89 -14.68 5.88 7.51
N HIS A 90 -16.00 5.78 7.71
CA HIS A 90 -16.86 4.92 6.89
C HIS A 90 -16.87 5.33 5.41
N ASP A 91 -16.93 6.63 5.14
CA ASP A 91 -16.90 7.15 3.77
C ASP A 91 -15.55 6.87 3.11
N LEU A 92 -14.44 7.08 3.82
CA LEU A 92 -13.09 6.77 3.33
C LEU A 92 -12.90 5.27 3.08
N GLU A 93 -13.38 4.42 3.99
CA GLU A 93 -13.35 2.97 3.80
C GLU A 93 -14.08 2.56 2.51
N ASN A 94 -15.27 3.09 2.27
CA ASN A 94 -16.04 2.82 1.05
C ASN A 94 -15.29 3.26 -0.21
N VAL A 95 -14.68 4.44 -0.20
CA VAL A 95 -13.90 4.95 -1.34
C VAL A 95 -12.70 4.04 -1.62
N ILE A 96 -11.95 3.66 -0.59
CA ILE A 96 -10.76 2.80 -0.73
C ILE A 96 -11.15 1.38 -1.18
N GLN A 97 -12.25 0.83 -0.66
CA GLN A 97 -12.76 -0.47 -1.08
C GLN A 97 -13.17 -0.48 -2.56
N ASN A 98 -13.73 0.61 -3.08
CA ASN A 98 -14.04 0.76 -4.50
C ASN A 98 -12.79 0.75 -5.41
N LEU A 99 -11.61 1.07 -4.87
CA LEU A 99 -10.34 0.92 -5.57
C LEU A 99 -9.84 -0.56 -5.62
N GLY A 100 -10.55 -1.47 -4.97
CA GLY A 100 -10.24 -2.90 -4.94
C GLY A 100 -9.37 -3.33 -3.76
N ILE A 101 -9.34 -2.56 -2.67
CA ILE A 101 -8.69 -2.89 -1.41
C ILE A 101 -9.75 -3.40 -0.45
N GLU A 102 -9.74 -4.69 -0.11
CA GLU A 102 -10.84 -5.32 0.63
C GLU A 102 -10.86 -4.98 2.12
N HIS A 103 -9.69 -4.81 2.72
CA HIS A 103 -9.59 -4.56 4.15
C HIS A 103 -8.82 -3.27 4.40
N VAL A 104 -9.47 -2.36 5.12
CA VAL A 104 -8.95 -1.01 5.38
C VAL A 104 -8.93 -0.78 6.88
N THR A 105 -7.81 -0.31 7.40
CA THR A 105 -7.66 0.12 8.78
C THR A 105 -7.19 1.57 8.77
N ILE A 106 -8.02 2.47 9.27
CA ILE A 106 -7.69 3.89 9.35
C ILE A 106 -7.71 4.31 10.82
N GLN A 107 -6.59 4.85 11.28
CA GLN A 107 -6.51 5.48 12.60
C GLN A 107 -6.68 6.99 12.43
N ALA A 108 -7.66 7.57 13.13
CA ALA A 108 -7.84 9.02 13.17
C ALA A 108 -7.06 9.60 14.35
N GLU A 109 -6.31 10.66 14.08
CA GLU A 109 -5.48 11.38 15.05
C GLU A 109 -5.77 12.87 14.98
N THR A 110 -5.51 13.60 16.08
CA THR A 110 -5.53 15.05 16.10
C THR A 110 -4.11 15.60 16.12
N SER A 111 -3.94 16.85 15.71
CA SER A 111 -2.63 17.51 15.66
C SER A 111 -1.91 17.59 17.02
N LEU A 112 -2.65 17.45 18.14
CA LEU A 112 -2.07 17.42 19.50
C LEU A 112 -1.23 16.17 19.77
N ASN A 113 -1.47 15.07 19.07
CA ASN A 113 -0.69 13.85 19.18
C ASN A 113 0.57 13.88 18.29
N ASN A 114 1.16 15.03 18.14
CA ASN A 114 2.38 15.22 17.38
C ASN A 114 3.53 14.48 18.08
N HIS A 115 3.54 13.15 17.96
CA HIS A 115 4.73 12.38 18.23
C HIS A 115 5.79 12.84 17.23
N ASP A 116 6.98 13.18 17.72
CA ASP A 116 8.16 13.57 16.95
C ASP A 116 8.56 12.55 15.85
N ASP A 117 7.82 11.45 15.73
CA ASP A 117 7.98 10.39 14.74
C ASP A 117 7.40 10.73 13.35
N ILE A 118 6.75 11.90 13.15
CA ILE A 118 6.26 12.35 11.84
C ILE A 118 7.40 12.46 10.80
N HIS A 119 8.64 12.59 11.27
CA HIS A 119 9.81 12.68 10.39
C HIS A 119 10.24 11.36 9.73
N HIS A 120 9.73 10.20 10.16
CA HIS A 120 10.21 8.91 9.64
C HIS A 120 9.40 8.33 8.47
N CYS A 121 8.21 8.86 8.17
CA CYS A 121 7.37 8.38 7.07
C CYS A 121 7.06 9.43 6.00
N ILE A 122 7.75 10.55 5.99
CA ILE A 122 7.75 11.43 4.82
C ILE A 122 8.68 10.78 3.80
N ILE A 123 8.12 10.06 2.84
CA ILE A 123 8.82 9.85 1.57
C ILE A 123 8.88 11.24 0.95
N GLU A 124 9.97 11.96 1.21
CA GLU A 124 10.31 13.17 0.49
C GLU A 124 10.23 12.83 -1.00
N ASN A 125 9.46 13.64 -1.72
CA ASN A 125 9.56 13.70 -3.16
C ASN A 125 11.03 13.95 -3.51
N ILE A 126 11.74 12.90 -3.87
CA ILE A 126 13.04 13.04 -4.52
C ILE A 126 12.72 13.67 -5.87
N PRO A 127 13.10 14.95 -6.10
CA PRO A 127 13.00 15.51 -7.43
C PRO A 127 13.88 14.63 -8.31
N LYS A 128 13.34 14.09 -9.38
CA LYS A 128 14.14 13.52 -10.47
C LYS A 128 14.89 14.68 -11.08
N ASP A 129 16.09 14.93 -10.57
CA ASP A 129 17.00 15.85 -11.20
C ASP A 129 17.29 15.33 -12.61
N SER A 130 16.94 16.17 -13.53
CA SER A 130 17.32 16.15 -14.92
C SER A 130 18.83 15.98 -15.04
N GLU A 131 19.29 14.82 -15.46
CA GLU A 131 20.66 14.69 -15.97
C GLU A 131 20.67 14.76 -17.50
N HIS A 132 21.55 15.62 -17.93
CA HIS A 132 21.95 15.98 -19.28
C HIS A 132 22.48 14.77 -20.10
#